data_5ecd8372b992e3aefc43c6e9c0b559aa
#
_entry.id   5ecd8372b992e3aefc43c6e9c0b559aa
#
_cell.length_a   1.000
_cell.length_b   1.000
_cell.length_c   1.000
_cell.angle_alpha   90.00
_cell.angle_beta   90.00
_cell.angle_gamma   90.00
#
_symmetry.space_group_name_H-M   'P 1'
#
loop_
_entity.id
_entity.type
_entity.pdbx_description
1 polymer ?
#
loop_
_entity_poly.entity_id
_entity_poly.type
_entity_poly.pdbx_seq_one_letter_code
_entity_poly.pdbx_strand_id
1 'polypeptide(L)'
;MVSRYIVDKKYVKITRNAPGTATISITENGKAVVEYQALLRLKPTPQNVWDGMWRLVMFDIPSEKKDARDRFAGTLKTLGFVRYQKSVFICPHPCEEELEAVAEYLDVLKYIDILLAKRISRDREYRAEFNLSAERK
;
A
#
# COMPACT_ATOMS: atom_id res chain seq x y z
N MET A 1 -18.74 -19.53 -8.10
CA MET A 1 -19.01 -19.22 -9.53
C MET A 1 -18.17 -18.01 -9.96
N VAL A 2 -17.54 -18.11 -11.10
CA VAL A 2 -16.74 -17.01 -11.66
C VAL A 2 -17.68 -15.98 -12.29
N SER A 3 -17.52 -14.72 -11.97
CA SER A 3 -18.37 -13.67 -12.52
C SER A 3 -18.04 -13.48 -14.02
N ARG A 4 -19.06 -13.14 -14.79
CA ARG A 4 -18.88 -12.87 -16.21
C ARG A 4 -17.91 -11.70 -16.45
N TYR A 5 -17.93 -10.71 -15.56
CA TYR A 5 -17.01 -9.58 -15.62
C TYR A 5 -15.55 -10.04 -15.61
N ILE A 6 -15.22 -10.98 -14.72
CA ILE A 6 -13.85 -11.49 -14.59
C ILE A 6 -13.41 -12.18 -15.89
N VAL A 7 -14.28 -12.97 -16.50
CA VAL A 7 -13.99 -13.66 -17.74
C VAL A 7 -13.85 -12.66 -18.91
N ASP A 8 -14.77 -11.71 -19.01
CA ASP A 8 -14.77 -10.72 -20.07
C ASP A 8 -13.53 -9.82 -20.02
N LYS A 9 -12.99 -9.56 -18.83
CA LYS A 9 -11.76 -8.80 -18.65
C LYS A 9 -10.51 -9.66 -18.80
N LYS A 10 -10.69 -10.95 -19.11
CA LYS A 10 -9.58 -11.90 -19.25
C LYS A 10 -8.71 -12.05 -18.01
N TYR A 11 -9.34 -11.94 -16.84
CA TYR A 11 -8.66 -12.20 -15.59
C TYR A 11 -8.56 -13.68 -15.27
N VAL A 12 -9.46 -14.47 -15.84
CA VAL A 12 -9.55 -15.90 -15.62
C VAL A 12 -9.66 -16.60 -16.99
N LYS A 13 -8.96 -17.71 -17.10
CA LYS A 13 -9.04 -18.57 -18.28
C LYS A 13 -9.76 -19.86 -17.91
N ILE A 14 -10.78 -20.21 -18.69
CA ILE A 14 -11.51 -21.46 -18.49
C ILE A 14 -11.13 -22.43 -19.62
N THR A 15 -10.64 -23.62 -19.24
CA THR A 15 -10.28 -24.66 -20.17
C THR A 15 -11.20 -25.86 -19.92
N ARG A 16 -11.92 -26.31 -20.95
CA ARG A 16 -12.79 -27.48 -20.86
C ARG A 16 -11.99 -28.71 -21.21
N ASN A 17 -11.91 -29.65 -20.29
CA ASN A 17 -11.11 -30.87 -20.46
C ASN A 17 -11.93 -32.06 -20.93
N ALA A 18 -13.14 -32.23 -20.37
CA ALA A 18 -14.02 -33.36 -20.71
C ALA A 18 -15.46 -32.91 -20.44
N PRO A 19 -16.46 -33.66 -20.94
CA PRO A 19 -17.85 -33.32 -20.67
C PRO A 19 -18.11 -33.18 -19.18
N GLY A 20 -18.59 -32.02 -18.77
CA GLY A 20 -18.91 -31.75 -17.37
C GLY A 20 -17.74 -31.29 -16.53
N THR A 21 -16.53 -31.18 -17.08
CA THR A 21 -15.36 -30.70 -16.34
C THR A 21 -14.74 -29.47 -17.02
N ALA A 22 -14.11 -28.63 -16.23
CA ALA A 22 -13.40 -27.45 -16.71
C ALA A 22 -12.29 -27.09 -15.73
N THR A 23 -11.19 -26.57 -16.27
CA THR A 23 -10.11 -26.05 -15.45
C THR A 23 -10.18 -24.52 -15.51
N ILE A 24 -10.16 -23.89 -14.33
CA ILE A 24 -10.15 -22.43 -14.20
C ILE A 24 -8.77 -22.04 -13.74
N SER A 25 -8.11 -21.17 -14.49
CA SER A 25 -6.80 -20.64 -14.11
C SER A 25 -6.82 -19.13 -14.13
N ILE A 26 -5.98 -18.53 -13.29
CA ILE A 26 -5.85 -17.08 -13.22
C ILE A 26 -4.84 -16.67 -14.30
N THR A 27 -5.26 -15.75 -15.20
CA THR A 27 -4.37 -15.19 -16.21
C THR A 27 -3.36 -14.23 -15.56
N GLU A 28 -2.34 -13.80 -16.32
CA GLU A 28 -1.41 -12.80 -15.83
C GLU A 28 -2.14 -11.50 -15.41
N ASN A 29 -3.13 -11.06 -16.20
CA ASN A 29 -3.96 -9.92 -15.82
C ASN A 29 -4.74 -10.18 -14.55
N GLY A 30 -5.27 -11.40 -14.38
CA GLY A 30 -5.99 -11.79 -13.17
C GLY A 30 -5.09 -11.84 -11.95
N LYS A 31 -3.86 -12.34 -12.11
CA LYS A 31 -2.89 -12.36 -11.01
C LYS A 31 -2.54 -10.96 -10.58
N ALA A 32 -2.35 -10.04 -11.52
CA ALA A 32 -2.05 -8.64 -11.21
C ALA A 32 -3.20 -7.99 -10.42
N VAL A 33 -4.45 -8.27 -10.79
CA VAL A 33 -5.61 -7.73 -10.09
C VAL A 33 -5.70 -8.29 -8.67
N VAL A 34 -5.50 -9.59 -8.50
CA VAL A 34 -5.52 -10.24 -7.19
C VAL A 34 -4.41 -9.68 -6.31
N GLU A 35 -3.22 -9.53 -6.85
CA GLU A 35 -2.08 -8.95 -6.15
C GLU A 35 -2.39 -7.53 -5.67
N TYR A 36 -2.93 -6.70 -6.54
CA TYR A 36 -3.27 -5.33 -6.19
C TYR A 36 -4.34 -5.29 -5.11
N GLN A 37 -5.38 -6.11 -5.22
CA GLN A 37 -6.43 -6.18 -4.21
C GLN A 37 -5.86 -6.63 -2.86
N ALA A 38 -4.92 -7.56 -2.86
CA ALA A 38 -4.25 -7.99 -1.64
C ALA A 38 -3.44 -6.84 -1.03
N LEU A 39 -2.71 -6.09 -1.86
CA LEU A 39 -1.94 -4.93 -1.40
C LEU A 39 -2.83 -3.87 -0.78
N LEU A 40 -4.02 -3.64 -1.34
CA LEU A 40 -4.96 -2.66 -0.79
C LEU A 40 -5.50 -3.05 0.59
N ARG A 41 -5.37 -4.31 0.97
CA ARG A 41 -5.80 -4.81 2.28
C ARG A 41 -4.68 -4.86 3.30
N LEU A 42 -3.46 -4.53 2.89
CA LEU A 42 -2.32 -4.52 3.81
C LEU A 42 -2.51 -3.46 4.87
N LYS A 43 -1.96 -3.73 6.03
CA LYS A 43 -1.97 -2.81 7.16
C LYS A 43 -0.59 -2.81 7.79
N PRO A 44 -0.19 -1.70 8.43
CA PRO A 44 1.07 -1.68 9.16
C PRO A 44 1.10 -2.78 10.21
N THR A 45 2.30 -3.28 10.51
CA THR A 45 2.50 -4.27 11.55
C THR A 45 2.08 -3.67 12.90
N PRO A 46 1.13 -4.31 13.62
CA PRO A 46 0.71 -3.75 14.91
C PRO A 46 1.83 -3.80 15.93
N GLN A 47 1.84 -2.82 16.81
CA GLN A 47 2.80 -2.73 17.90
C GLN A 47 2.03 -2.66 19.22
N ASN A 48 2.43 -3.47 20.22
CA ASN A 48 1.88 -3.34 21.56
C ASN A 48 2.35 -2.03 22.21
N VAL A 49 3.59 -1.66 21.92
CA VAL A 49 4.19 -0.41 22.39
C VAL A 49 4.89 0.22 21.19
N TRP A 50 4.69 1.52 21.00
CA TRP A 50 5.35 2.24 19.94
C TRP A 50 6.87 2.21 20.15
N ASP A 51 7.61 1.90 19.08
CA ASP A 51 9.08 1.78 19.13
C ASP A 51 9.80 3.14 19.18
N GLY A 52 9.06 4.24 19.16
CA GLY A 52 9.63 5.58 19.20
C GLY A 52 10.13 6.10 17.88
N MET A 53 9.87 5.37 16.80
CA MET A 53 10.34 5.74 15.47
C MET A 53 9.17 6.19 14.59
N TRP A 54 9.35 7.31 13.91
CA TRP A 54 8.42 7.77 12.89
C TRP A 54 8.83 7.23 11.53
N ARG A 55 7.85 6.87 10.73
CA ARG A 55 8.07 6.50 9.32
C ARG A 55 7.53 7.62 8.47
N LEU A 56 8.41 8.22 7.68
CA LEU A 56 8.03 9.28 6.74
C LEU A 56 8.25 8.76 5.34
N VAL A 57 7.28 9.01 4.48
CA VAL A 57 7.36 8.63 3.08
C VAL A 57 7.36 9.92 2.27
N MET A 58 8.44 10.13 1.52
CA MET A 58 8.58 11.27 0.64
C MET A 58 8.54 10.78 -0.79
N PHE A 59 7.83 11.48 -1.65
CA PHE A 59 7.77 11.07 -3.05
C PHE A 59 7.76 12.26 -3.98
N ASP A 60 8.45 12.08 -5.11
CA ASP A 60 8.52 13.04 -6.19
C ASP A 60 8.18 12.30 -7.48
N ILE A 61 6.89 12.04 -7.67
CA ILE A 61 6.40 11.27 -8.80
C ILE A 61 6.04 12.24 -9.93
N PRO A 62 6.59 12.05 -11.14
CA PRO A 62 6.35 12.98 -12.24
C PRO A 62 4.87 13.02 -12.66
N SER A 63 4.48 14.15 -13.24
CA SER A 63 3.10 14.39 -13.65
C SER A 63 2.59 13.38 -14.69
N GLU A 64 3.48 12.80 -15.47
CA GLU A 64 3.14 11.75 -16.44
C GLU A 64 2.61 10.50 -15.75
N LYS A 65 2.92 10.33 -14.47
CA LYS A 65 2.46 9.21 -13.66
C LYS A 65 1.45 9.66 -12.59
N LYS A 66 0.62 10.64 -12.93
CA LYS A 66 -0.35 11.19 -11.99
C LYS A 66 -1.28 10.14 -11.40
N ASP A 67 -1.79 9.23 -12.24
CA ASP A 67 -2.69 8.19 -11.77
C ASP A 67 -2.03 7.28 -10.73
N ALA A 68 -0.79 6.89 -10.99
CA ALA A 68 -0.02 6.08 -10.05
C ALA A 68 0.26 6.86 -8.76
N ARG A 69 0.58 8.15 -8.88
CA ARG A 69 0.81 9.02 -7.74
C ARG A 69 -0.44 9.10 -6.86
N ASP A 70 -1.60 9.30 -7.47
CA ASP A 70 -2.86 9.42 -6.74
C ASP A 70 -3.22 8.09 -6.06
N ARG A 71 -2.98 6.97 -6.72
CA ARG A 71 -3.20 5.65 -6.13
C ARG A 71 -2.26 5.39 -4.97
N PHE A 72 -1.00 5.78 -5.11
CA PHE A 72 -0.02 5.63 -4.04
C PHE A 72 -0.41 6.44 -2.81
N ALA A 73 -0.78 7.71 -3.01
CA ALA A 73 -1.24 8.57 -1.91
C ALA A 73 -2.48 8.00 -1.23
N GLY A 74 -3.42 7.45 -2.02
CA GLY A 74 -4.60 6.80 -1.48
C GLY A 74 -4.25 5.58 -0.65
N THR A 75 -3.27 4.80 -1.09
CA THR A 75 -2.79 3.63 -0.35
C THR A 75 -2.18 4.04 0.99
N LEU A 76 -1.38 5.11 1.00
CA LEU A 76 -0.79 5.61 2.24
C LEU A 76 -1.87 5.95 3.26
N LYS A 77 -2.93 6.61 2.83
CA LYS A 77 -4.05 6.95 3.72
C LYS A 77 -4.74 5.69 4.24
N THR A 78 -4.96 4.71 3.39
CA THR A 78 -5.55 3.43 3.78
C THR A 78 -4.69 2.70 4.80
N LEU A 79 -3.37 2.81 4.69
CA LEU A 79 -2.43 2.20 5.63
C LEU A 79 -2.35 2.96 6.95
N GLY A 80 -3.01 4.09 7.07
CA GLY A 80 -3.03 4.86 8.30
C GLY A 80 -2.07 6.03 8.34
N PHE A 81 -1.42 6.35 7.23
CA PHE A 81 -0.58 7.52 7.15
C PHE A 81 -1.41 8.79 7.13
N VAL A 82 -0.89 9.85 7.73
CA VAL A 82 -1.48 11.17 7.59
C VAL A 82 -0.50 12.07 6.84
N ARG A 83 -1.04 13.09 6.19
CA ARG A 83 -0.21 14.01 5.42
C ARG A 83 0.61 14.89 6.36
N TYR A 84 1.92 14.90 6.14
CA TYR A 84 2.86 15.71 6.89
C TYR A 84 3.20 16.99 6.12
N GLN A 85 3.48 16.85 4.84
CA GLN A 85 3.70 17.92 3.88
C GLN A 85 3.02 17.51 2.57
N LYS A 86 3.06 18.38 1.56
CA LYS A 86 2.36 18.12 0.30
C LYS A 86 2.68 16.74 -0.30
N SER A 87 3.95 16.35 -0.28
CA SER A 87 4.38 15.06 -0.81
C SER A 87 5.13 14.24 0.24
N VAL A 88 4.73 14.39 1.51
CA VAL A 88 5.30 13.65 2.63
C VAL A 88 4.18 13.18 3.52
N PHE A 89 4.22 11.90 3.86
CA PHE A 89 3.24 11.29 4.77
C PHE A 89 3.97 10.67 5.94
N ILE A 90 3.30 10.58 7.08
CA ILE A 90 3.89 10.10 8.32
C ILE A 90 3.01 9.05 8.99
N CYS A 91 3.65 8.03 9.57
CA CYS A 91 2.99 6.97 10.32
C CYS A 91 3.94 6.43 11.38
N PRO A 92 3.45 6.06 12.58
CA PRO A 92 4.31 5.52 13.63
C PRO A 92 4.55 4.02 13.55
N HIS A 93 3.90 3.32 12.63
CA HIS A 93 3.95 1.86 12.59
C HIS A 93 4.83 1.34 11.47
N PRO A 94 5.53 0.19 11.68
CA PRO A 94 6.33 -0.42 10.63
C PRO A 94 5.47 -0.85 9.43
N CYS A 95 5.87 -0.44 8.24
CA CYS A 95 5.14 -0.78 7.01
C CYS A 95 6.01 -0.63 5.77
N GLU A 96 7.33 -0.65 5.94
CA GLU A 96 8.26 -0.42 4.83
C GLU A 96 8.09 -1.45 3.72
N GLU A 97 7.95 -2.72 4.09
CA GLU A 97 7.80 -3.80 3.12
C GLU A 97 6.51 -3.65 2.31
N GLU A 98 5.41 -3.30 3.00
CA GLU A 98 4.12 -3.11 2.37
C GLU A 98 4.16 -1.92 1.40
N LEU A 99 4.82 -0.85 1.79
CA LEU A 99 4.96 0.33 0.95
C LEU A 99 5.80 0.05 -0.29
N GLU A 100 6.90 -0.67 -0.12
CA GLU A 100 7.76 -1.04 -1.24
C GLU A 100 7.02 -1.91 -2.24
N ALA A 101 6.22 -2.86 -1.74
CA ALA A 101 5.44 -3.73 -2.62
C ALA A 101 4.42 -2.94 -3.45
N VAL A 102 3.72 -1.99 -2.82
CA VAL A 102 2.75 -1.15 -3.53
C VAL A 102 3.46 -0.24 -4.53
N ALA A 103 4.57 0.37 -4.13
CA ALA A 103 5.34 1.26 -4.99
C ALA A 103 5.89 0.53 -6.20
N GLU A 104 6.35 -0.70 -6.00
CA GLU A 104 6.83 -1.54 -7.10
C GLU A 104 5.69 -1.89 -8.04
N TYR A 105 4.56 -2.29 -7.51
CA TYR A 105 3.38 -2.60 -8.33
C TYR A 105 2.96 -1.41 -9.19
N LEU A 106 2.98 -0.20 -8.61
CA LEU A 106 2.59 1.02 -9.32
C LEU A 106 3.72 1.61 -10.17
N ASP A 107 4.90 0.98 -10.17
CA ASP A 107 6.08 1.42 -10.93
C ASP A 107 6.51 2.85 -10.54
N VAL A 108 6.50 3.13 -9.23
CA VAL A 108 6.91 4.43 -8.70
C VAL A 108 8.00 4.31 -7.63
N LEU A 109 8.53 3.12 -7.41
CA LEU A 109 9.49 2.87 -6.34
C LEU A 109 10.70 3.81 -6.39
N LYS A 110 11.22 4.09 -7.58
CA LYS A 110 12.39 4.95 -7.75
C LYS A 110 12.13 6.42 -7.41
N TYR A 111 10.88 6.80 -7.22
CA TYR A 111 10.52 8.18 -6.88
C TYR A 111 10.16 8.35 -5.40
N ILE A 112 10.41 7.33 -4.60
CA ILE A 112 9.96 7.28 -3.20
C ILE A 112 11.15 7.09 -2.29
N ASP A 113 11.18 7.84 -1.19
CA ASP A 113 12.10 7.63 -0.09
C ASP A 113 11.33 7.37 1.18
N ILE A 114 11.75 6.35 1.93
CA ILE A 114 11.17 6.03 3.22
C ILE A 114 12.22 6.35 4.27
N LEU A 115 11.87 7.21 5.23
CA LEU A 115 12.77 7.63 6.28
C LEU A 115 12.28 7.14 7.63
N LEU A 116 13.21 6.75 8.47
CA LEU A 116 12.94 6.49 9.88
C LEU A 116 13.47 7.66 10.66
N ALA A 117 12.61 8.29 11.46
CA ALA A 117 12.99 9.45 12.24
C ALA A 117 12.67 9.23 13.72
N LYS A 118 13.66 9.41 14.56
CA LYS A 118 13.48 9.30 16.00
C LYS A 118 12.84 10.56 16.56
N ARG A 119 13.10 11.70 15.96
CA ARG A 119 12.58 13.00 16.42
C ARG A 119 12.10 13.82 15.24
N ILE A 120 10.97 14.50 15.43
CA ILE A 120 10.43 15.47 14.48
C ILE A 120 9.99 16.70 15.25
N SER A 121 9.99 17.86 14.61
CA SER A 121 9.65 19.11 15.27
C SER A 121 8.23 19.11 15.85
N ARG A 122 7.28 18.49 15.15
CA ARG A 122 5.89 18.44 15.58
C ARG A 122 5.53 17.11 16.25
N ASP A 123 6.46 16.56 17.02
CA ASP A 123 6.33 15.26 17.66
C ASP A 123 5.05 15.17 18.52
N ARG A 124 4.83 16.18 19.36
CA ARG A 124 3.67 16.18 20.27
C ARG A 124 2.35 16.18 19.50
N GLU A 125 2.27 16.97 18.44
CA GLU A 125 1.09 17.06 17.60
C GLU A 125 0.75 15.69 16.97
N TYR A 126 1.75 15.01 16.40
CA TYR A 126 1.50 13.72 15.75
C TYR A 126 1.32 12.57 16.72
N ARG A 127 1.91 12.66 17.91
CA ARG A 127 1.60 11.69 18.97
C ARG A 127 0.13 11.74 19.34
N ALA A 128 -0.43 12.95 19.44
CA ALA A 128 -1.85 13.12 19.73
C ALA A 128 -2.70 12.60 18.59
N GLU A 129 -2.32 12.90 17.34
CA GLU A 129 -3.04 12.46 16.16
C GLU A 129 -3.16 10.92 16.11
N PHE A 130 -2.11 10.21 16.50
CA PHE A 130 -2.06 8.75 16.46
C PHE A 130 -2.38 8.09 17.81
N ASN A 131 -2.78 8.87 18.82
CA ASN A 131 -3.08 8.37 20.16
C ASN A 131 -1.91 7.61 20.78
N LEU A 132 -0.70 8.11 20.60
CA LEU A 132 0.49 7.49 21.14
C LEU A 132 0.76 7.94 22.57
N SER A 133 1.46 7.07 23.34
CA SER A 133 1.88 7.41 24.68
C SER A 133 2.79 8.64 24.66
N ALA A 134 2.71 9.47 25.71
CA ALA A 134 3.58 10.62 25.87
C ALA A 134 5.03 10.20 26.11
N GLU A 135 5.24 8.98 26.61
CA GLU A 135 6.56 8.45 26.88
C GLU A 135 7.10 7.64 25.72
N ARG A 136 8.36 7.84 25.44
CA ARG A 136 9.10 7.15 24.38
C ARG A 136 9.91 6.02 24.99
N LYS A 137 9.88 4.90 24.34
CA LYS A 137 10.71 3.77 24.77
C LYS A 137 11.92 3.59 23.90
#